data_79554bb7cd0efb4238a38b89f32f9c16
#
_entry.id   79554bb7cd0efb4238a38b89f32f9c16
#
_cell.length_a   1.000
_cell.length_b   1.000
_cell.length_c   1.000
_cell.angle_alpha   90.00
_cell.angle_beta   90.00
_cell.angle_gamma   90.00
#
_symmetry.space_group_name_H-M   'P 1'
#
loop_
_entity.id
_entity.type
_entity.pdbx_description
1 polymer ?
#
loop_
_entity_poly.entity_id
_entity_poly.type
_entity_poly.pdbx_seq_one_letter_code
_entity_poly.pdbx_strand_id
1 'polypeptide(L)'
;MFGRRKTNKLIEDIDRYFDLIDQSVLVFKDGVRNFLYSNRDDFNDNLNKMSALDGEIDVLRREIENALYTQTALVRSRSDIMRFFEKTRNITDILNDSLFQFEIESPFIPSELNQEFMKLTEFSTLAVEQMS
;
A
#
# COMPACT_ATOMS: atom_id res chain seq x y z
N MET A 1 -26.20 3.36 21.15
CA MET A 1 -25.11 4.34 21.27
C MET A 1 -23.73 3.72 21.07
N PHE A 2 -23.45 2.61 21.73
CA PHE A 2 -22.15 1.94 21.56
C PHE A 2 -21.92 1.44 20.13
N GLY A 3 -22.95 0.91 19.47
CA GLY A 3 -22.85 0.46 18.09
C GLY A 3 -22.54 1.58 17.11
N ARG A 4 -23.05 2.79 17.35
CA ARG A 4 -22.83 3.95 16.50
C ARG A 4 -21.38 4.45 16.57
N ARG A 5 -20.78 4.48 17.77
CA ARG A 5 -19.38 4.84 17.95
C ARG A 5 -18.43 3.84 17.31
N LYS A 6 -18.72 2.54 17.48
CA LYS A 6 -17.93 1.47 16.88
C LYS A 6 -17.99 1.51 15.36
N THR A 7 -19.19 1.80 14.80
CA THR A 7 -19.36 1.91 13.35
C THR A 7 -18.60 3.12 12.79
N ASN A 8 -18.66 4.27 13.49
CA ASN A 8 -17.94 5.47 13.09
C ASN A 8 -16.42 5.25 13.12
N LYS A 9 -15.93 4.60 14.17
CA LYS A 9 -14.50 4.25 14.27
C LYS A 9 -14.09 3.32 13.13
N LEU A 10 -14.91 2.34 12.82
CA LEU A 10 -14.63 1.39 11.73
C LEU A 10 -14.52 2.13 10.40
N ILE A 11 -15.44 3.07 10.13
CA ILE A 11 -15.40 3.88 8.91
C ILE A 11 -14.13 4.73 8.85
N GLU A 12 -13.76 5.37 9.97
CA GLU A 12 -12.52 6.14 10.06
C GLU A 12 -11.29 5.27 9.81
N ASP A 13 -11.27 4.08 10.39
CA ASP A 13 -10.15 3.14 10.22
C ASP A 13 -10.05 2.67 8.76
N ILE A 14 -11.17 2.43 8.11
CA ILE A 14 -11.20 2.06 6.69
C ILE A 14 -10.68 3.21 5.82
N ASP A 15 -11.12 4.44 6.07
CA ASP A 15 -10.62 5.61 5.35
C ASP A 15 -9.12 5.79 5.55
N ARG A 16 -8.63 5.62 6.78
CA ARG A 16 -7.20 5.68 7.07
C ARG A 16 -6.44 4.57 6.36
N TYR A 17 -7.00 3.38 6.27
CA TYR A 17 -6.40 2.26 5.55
C TYR A 17 -6.17 2.61 4.08
N PHE A 18 -7.16 3.20 3.42
CA PHE A 18 -7.03 3.63 2.03
C PHE A 18 -6.00 4.74 1.86
N ASP A 19 -5.95 5.70 2.81
CA ASP A 19 -4.93 6.74 2.80
C ASP A 19 -3.52 6.17 2.88
N LEU A 20 -3.32 5.17 3.72
CA LEU A 20 -2.02 4.51 3.85
C LEU A 20 -1.64 3.76 2.58
N ILE A 21 -2.60 3.13 1.91
CA ILE A 21 -2.36 2.48 0.61
C ILE A 21 -1.94 3.52 -0.42
N ASP A 22 -2.64 4.65 -0.51
CA ASP A 22 -2.30 5.72 -1.43
C ASP A 22 -0.90 6.27 -1.16
N GLN A 23 -0.52 6.44 0.10
CA GLN A 23 0.82 6.85 0.48
C GLN A 23 1.86 5.82 0.04
N SER A 24 1.56 4.53 0.18
CA SER A 24 2.46 3.45 -0.27
C SER A 24 2.70 3.51 -1.78
N VAL A 25 1.67 3.78 -2.55
CA VAL A 25 1.78 3.93 -4.01
C VAL A 25 2.69 5.11 -4.35
N LEU A 26 2.53 6.24 -3.68
CA LEU A 26 3.35 7.43 -3.89
C LEU A 26 4.81 7.18 -3.54
N VAL A 27 5.06 6.53 -2.40
CA VAL A 27 6.44 6.18 -1.98
C VAL A 27 7.08 5.22 -2.98
N PHE A 28 6.31 4.27 -3.49
CA PHE A 28 6.79 3.35 -4.51
C PHE A 28 7.23 4.08 -5.79
N LYS A 29 6.38 4.98 -6.29
CA LYS A 29 6.71 5.79 -7.48
C LYS A 29 8.00 6.59 -7.27
N ASP A 30 8.10 7.28 -6.13
CA ASP A 30 9.28 8.07 -5.79
C ASP A 30 10.52 7.18 -5.65
N GLY A 31 10.35 6.00 -5.05
CA GLY A 31 11.44 5.05 -4.88
C GLY A 31 11.98 4.57 -6.22
N VAL A 32 11.11 4.21 -7.15
CA VAL A 32 11.53 3.80 -8.50
C VAL A 32 12.27 4.93 -9.20
N ARG A 33 11.73 6.16 -9.11
CA ARG A 33 12.37 7.33 -9.70
C ARG A 33 13.77 7.55 -9.11
N ASN A 34 13.89 7.54 -7.80
CA ASN A 34 15.17 7.76 -7.12
C ASN A 34 16.19 6.67 -7.46
N PHE A 35 15.74 5.44 -7.60
CA PHE A 35 16.60 4.34 -8.06
C PHE A 35 17.11 4.60 -9.48
N LEU A 36 16.20 4.95 -10.40
CA LEU A 36 16.55 5.15 -11.82
C LEU A 36 17.53 6.32 -12.02
N TYR A 37 17.37 7.39 -11.24
CA TYR A 37 18.21 8.59 -11.35
C TYR A 37 19.37 8.60 -10.36
N SER A 38 19.64 7.47 -9.72
CA SER A 38 20.78 7.26 -8.82
C SER A 38 20.78 8.18 -7.58
N ASN A 39 19.61 8.58 -7.12
CA ASN A 39 19.44 9.33 -5.87
C ASN A 39 19.41 8.35 -4.69
N ARG A 40 20.58 7.87 -4.30
CA ARG A 40 20.68 6.75 -3.37
C ARG A 40 20.16 7.06 -1.97
N ASP A 41 20.44 8.23 -1.44
CA ASP A 41 19.96 8.62 -0.11
C ASP A 41 18.44 8.74 -0.08
N ASP A 42 17.85 9.36 -1.10
CA ASP A 42 16.41 9.46 -1.22
C ASP A 42 15.76 8.10 -1.44
N PHE A 43 16.41 7.22 -2.19
CA PHE A 43 15.94 5.85 -2.38
C PHE A 43 15.91 5.09 -1.05
N ASN A 44 16.95 5.22 -0.24
CA ASN A 44 16.99 4.59 1.10
C ASN A 44 15.89 5.13 2.00
N ASP A 45 15.61 6.43 1.94
CA ASP A 45 14.48 7.02 2.67
C ASP A 45 13.15 6.42 2.21
N ASN A 46 12.99 6.19 0.90
CA ASN A 46 11.79 5.54 0.36
C ASN A 46 11.64 4.12 0.90
N LEU A 47 12.74 3.36 0.99
CA LEU A 47 12.70 2.00 1.55
C LEU A 47 12.24 2.03 3.01
N ASN A 48 12.76 2.97 3.81
CA ASN A 48 12.39 3.10 5.21
C ASN A 48 10.91 3.50 5.36
N LYS A 49 10.45 4.45 4.56
CA LYS A 49 9.04 4.87 4.56
C LYS A 49 8.11 3.74 4.16
N MET A 50 8.50 2.96 3.14
CA MET A 50 7.70 1.83 2.68
C MET A 50 7.55 0.77 3.77
N SER A 51 8.64 0.45 4.48
CA SER A 51 8.59 -0.50 5.59
C SER A 51 7.69 -0.01 6.72
N ALA A 52 7.76 1.27 7.05
CA ALA A 52 6.92 1.86 8.09
C ALA A 52 5.44 1.81 7.69
N LEU A 53 5.12 2.17 6.44
CA LEU A 53 3.75 2.12 5.93
C LEU A 53 3.21 0.69 5.91
N ASP A 54 4.02 -0.27 5.48
CA ASP A 54 3.62 -1.68 5.46
C ASP A 54 3.25 -2.17 6.87
N GLY A 55 4.03 -1.78 7.88
CA GLY A 55 3.75 -2.10 9.28
C GLY A 55 2.46 -1.46 9.77
N GLU A 56 2.24 -0.18 9.46
CA GLU A 56 1.02 0.53 9.86
C GLU A 56 -0.22 -0.07 9.20
N ILE A 57 -0.12 -0.38 7.91
CA ILE A 57 -1.21 -1.00 7.15
C ILE A 57 -1.58 -2.35 7.77
N ASP A 58 -0.58 -3.14 8.14
CA ASP A 58 -0.80 -4.46 8.72
C ASP A 58 -1.51 -4.38 10.08
N VAL A 59 -1.09 -3.46 10.94
CA VAL A 59 -1.72 -3.24 12.25
C VAL A 59 -3.17 -2.78 12.07
N LEU A 60 -3.39 -1.80 11.21
CA LEU A 60 -4.72 -1.24 10.98
C LEU A 60 -5.66 -2.28 10.37
N ARG A 61 -5.17 -3.09 9.45
CA ARG A 61 -5.93 -4.19 8.85
C ARG A 61 -6.43 -5.15 9.93
N ARG A 62 -5.56 -5.52 10.87
CA ARG A 62 -5.94 -6.41 11.96
C ARG A 62 -7.03 -5.81 12.85
N GLU A 63 -6.92 -4.51 13.14
CA GLU A 63 -7.95 -3.81 13.92
C GLU A 63 -9.28 -3.80 13.19
N ILE A 64 -9.28 -3.54 11.88
CA ILE A 64 -10.50 -3.55 11.06
C ILE A 64 -11.10 -4.95 11.02
N GLU A 65 -10.28 -5.98 10.80
CA GLU A 65 -10.75 -7.37 10.78
C GLU A 65 -11.39 -7.75 12.11
N ASN A 66 -10.77 -7.39 13.23
CA ASN A 66 -11.32 -7.66 14.56
C ASN A 66 -12.66 -6.95 14.77
N ALA A 67 -12.77 -5.69 14.33
CA ALA A 67 -14.02 -4.95 14.44
C ALA A 67 -15.12 -5.60 13.60
N LEU A 68 -14.80 -6.08 12.40
CA LEU A 68 -15.76 -6.77 11.54
C LEU A 68 -16.23 -8.09 12.17
N TYR A 69 -15.34 -8.83 12.83
CA TYR A 69 -15.72 -10.06 13.53
C TYR A 69 -16.66 -9.82 14.69
N THR A 70 -16.51 -8.70 15.38
CA THR A 70 -17.33 -8.39 16.56
C THR A 70 -18.65 -7.72 16.23
N GLN A 71 -18.83 -7.19 15.01
CA GLN A 71 -20.06 -6.50 14.61
C GLN A 71 -20.96 -7.43 13.80
N THR A 72 -21.97 -7.98 14.45
CA THR A 72 -22.90 -8.95 13.84
C THR A 72 -23.73 -8.37 12.70
N ALA A 73 -23.94 -7.04 12.68
CA ALA A 73 -24.72 -6.37 11.65
C ALA A 73 -24.08 -6.45 10.26
N LEU A 74 -22.78 -6.73 10.19
CA LEU A 74 -22.01 -6.77 8.94
C LEU A 74 -21.73 -8.21 8.46
N VAL A 75 -22.39 -9.22 9.03
CA VAL A 75 -22.10 -10.63 8.73
C VAL A 75 -22.25 -10.96 7.24
N ARG A 76 -23.25 -10.36 6.55
CA ARG A 76 -23.51 -10.67 5.14
C ARG A 76 -22.43 -10.15 4.19
N SER A 77 -21.85 -8.98 4.50
CA SER A 77 -20.81 -8.37 3.67
C SER A 77 -19.41 -8.63 4.17
N ARG A 78 -19.29 -9.27 5.34
CA ARG A 78 -18.00 -9.47 6.00
C ARG A 78 -17.00 -10.26 5.14
N SER A 79 -17.45 -11.34 4.51
CA SER A 79 -16.56 -12.16 3.69
C SER A 79 -16.04 -11.40 2.46
N ASP A 80 -16.89 -10.57 1.86
CA ASP A 80 -16.51 -9.75 0.71
C ASP A 80 -15.51 -8.66 1.12
N ILE A 81 -15.76 -8.01 2.26
CA ILE A 81 -14.87 -7.00 2.81
C ILE A 81 -13.52 -7.62 3.19
N MET A 82 -13.54 -8.77 3.87
CA MET A 82 -12.32 -9.49 4.24
C MET A 82 -11.51 -9.89 3.01
N ARG A 83 -12.17 -10.35 1.95
CA ARG A 83 -11.52 -10.70 0.69
C ARG A 83 -10.90 -9.46 0.04
N PHE A 84 -11.57 -8.33 0.09
CA PHE A 84 -11.07 -7.06 -0.42
C PHE A 84 -9.82 -6.63 0.32
N PHE A 85 -9.83 -6.69 1.67
CA PHE A 85 -8.66 -6.36 2.48
C PHE A 85 -7.48 -7.30 2.21
N GLU A 86 -7.74 -8.57 2.01
CA GLU A 86 -6.69 -9.53 1.65
C GLU A 86 -6.03 -9.18 0.33
N LYS A 87 -6.83 -8.80 -0.68
CA LYS A 87 -6.30 -8.36 -1.97
C LYS A 87 -5.47 -7.10 -1.87
N THR A 88 -5.94 -6.09 -1.13
CA THR A 88 -5.20 -4.84 -0.97
C THR A 88 -3.91 -5.05 -0.18
N ARG A 89 -3.91 -5.93 0.81
CA ARG A 89 -2.71 -6.33 1.52
C ARG A 89 -1.69 -6.94 0.57
N ASN A 90 -2.11 -7.85 -0.30
CA ASN A 90 -1.22 -8.48 -1.27
C ASN A 90 -0.58 -7.43 -2.19
N ILE A 91 -1.34 -6.42 -2.60
CA ILE A 91 -0.82 -5.33 -3.44
C ILE A 91 0.26 -4.55 -2.69
N THR A 92 0.03 -4.16 -1.44
CA THR A 92 1.02 -3.41 -0.66
C THR A 92 2.27 -4.24 -0.38
N ASP A 93 2.11 -5.54 -0.09
CA ASP A 93 3.25 -6.44 0.06
C ASP A 93 4.07 -6.52 -1.22
N ILE A 94 3.43 -6.60 -2.38
CA ILE A 94 4.11 -6.62 -3.68
C ILE A 94 4.88 -5.32 -3.91
N LEU A 95 4.29 -4.16 -3.60
CA LEU A 95 4.96 -2.87 -3.75
C LEU A 95 6.19 -2.78 -2.87
N ASN A 96 6.07 -3.19 -1.61
CA ASN A 96 7.17 -3.21 -0.66
C ASN A 96 8.28 -4.16 -1.12
N ASP A 97 7.93 -5.38 -1.46
CA ASP A 97 8.89 -6.39 -1.92
C ASP A 97 9.58 -5.96 -3.20
N SER A 98 8.84 -5.37 -4.14
CA SER A 98 9.40 -4.90 -5.41
C SER A 98 10.43 -3.79 -5.20
N LEU A 99 10.15 -2.86 -4.28
CA LEU A 99 11.09 -1.78 -3.99
C LEU A 99 12.37 -2.32 -3.35
N PHE A 100 12.23 -3.29 -2.41
CA PHE A 100 13.39 -3.96 -1.81
C PHE A 100 14.18 -4.79 -2.80
N GLN A 101 13.53 -5.35 -3.82
CA GLN A 101 14.23 -6.07 -4.90
C GLN A 101 15.16 -5.15 -5.68
N PHE A 102 14.79 -3.89 -5.92
CA PHE A 102 15.68 -2.91 -6.51
C PHE A 102 16.95 -2.73 -5.67
N GLU A 103 16.80 -2.72 -4.35
CA GLU A 103 17.95 -2.63 -3.43
C GLU A 103 18.88 -3.86 -3.56
N ILE A 104 18.29 -5.06 -3.52
CA ILE A 104 19.04 -6.32 -3.49
C ILE A 104 19.72 -6.59 -4.83
N GLU A 105 18.97 -6.49 -5.92
CA GLU A 105 19.45 -6.86 -7.25
C GLU A 105 20.24 -5.73 -7.92
N SER A 106 19.94 -4.48 -7.54
CA SER A 106 20.53 -3.28 -8.14
C SER A 106 20.64 -3.41 -9.67
N PRO A 107 19.50 -3.66 -10.37
CA PRO A 107 19.55 -3.93 -11.79
C PRO A 107 20.09 -2.74 -12.56
N PHE A 108 20.87 -3.01 -13.61
CA PHE A 108 21.33 -1.97 -14.51
C PHE A 108 20.21 -1.64 -15.50
N ILE A 109 19.73 -0.39 -15.43
CA ILE A 109 18.74 0.13 -16.37
C ILE A 109 19.40 1.28 -17.11
N PRO A 110 19.57 1.18 -18.45
CA PRO A 110 20.15 2.28 -19.21
C PRO A 110 19.34 3.55 -19.02
N SER A 111 20.03 4.68 -18.84
CA SER A 111 19.38 5.97 -18.56
C SER A 111 18.42 6.40 -19.67
N GLU A 112 18.66 5.93 -20.90
CA GLU A 112 17.77 6.20 -22.04
C GLU A 112 16.38 5.61 -21.86
N LEU A 113 16.24 4.59 -21.00
CA LEU A 113 14.96 3.91 -20.70
C LEU A 113 14.26 4.43 -19.45
N ASN A 114 14.85 5.42 -18.76
CA ASN A 114 14.27 5.92 -17.49
C ASN A 114 12.85 6.42 -17.66
N GLN A 115 12.58 7.17 -18.72
CA GLN A 115 11.25 7.73 -18.98
C GLN A 115 10.23 6.63 -19.26
N GLU A 116 10.59 5.65 -20.08
CA GLU A 116 9.73 4.51 -20.41
C GLU A 116 9.45 3.67 -19.17
N PHE A 117 10.47 3.44 -18.36
CA PHE A 117 10.32 2.69 -17.12
C PHE A 117 9.40 3.42 -16.14
N MET A 118 9.54 4.75 -16.02
CA MET A 118 8.65 5.56 -15.18
C MET A 118 7.22 5.54 -15.68
N LYS A 119 7.00 5.58 -16.98
CA LYS A 119 5.66 5.45 -17.57
C LYS A 119 5.02 4.11 -17.21
N LEU A 120 5.80 3.03 -17.29
CA LEU A 120 5.33 1.71 -16.92
C LEU A 120 4.97 1.65 -15.43
N THR A 121 5.79 2.25 -14.57
CA THR A 121 5.54 2.32 -13.13
C THR A 121 4.26 3.10 -12.84
N GLU A 122 4.08 4.26 -13.47
CA GLU A 122 2.88 5.08 -13.31
C GLU A 122 1.63 4.35 -13.78
N PHE A 123 1.72 3.64 -14.90
CA PHE A 123 0.61 2.86 -15.43
C PHE A 123 0.22 1.75 -14.47
N SER A 124 1.20 1.03 -13.92
CA SER A 124 0.97 -0.05 -12.97
C SER A 124 0.35 0.46 -11.65
N THR A 125 0.85 1.59 -11.14
CA THR A 125 0.33 2.17 -9.90
C THR A 125 -1.06 2.78 -10.09
N LEU A 126 -1.35 3.31 -11.28
CA LEU A 126 -2.70 3.79 -11.59
C LEU A 126 -3.72 2.66 -11.51
N ALA A 127 -3.36 1.46 -11.98
CA ALA A 127 -4.22 0.30 -11.87
C ALA A 127 -4.49 -0.06 -10.41
N VAL A 128 -3.48 0.04 -9.53
CA VAL A 128 -3.65 -0.16 -8.08
C VAL A 128 -4.58 0.89 -7.48
N GLU A 129 -4.40 2.16 -7.83
CA GLU A 129 -5.24 3.26 -7.35
C GLU A 129 -6.70 3.07 -7.74
N GLN A 130 -6.97 2.56 -8.93
CA GLN A 130 -8.33 2.31 -9.39
C GLN A 130 -9.01 1.16 -8.64
N MET A 131 -8.24 0.26 -8.04
CA MET A 131 -8.78 -0.84 -7.24
C MET A 131 -9.22 -0.40 -5.85
N SER A 132 -8.71 0.71 -5.38
CA SER A 132 -9.07 1.26 -4.06
C SER A 132 -10.07 2.39 -4.20
#